data_e0a42b2b51d48f029db78c44867f8fee
#
_entry.id   e0a42b2b51d48f029db78c44867f8fee
#
_cell.length_a   1.000
_cell.length_b   1.000
_cell.length_c   1.000
_cell.angle_alpha   90.00
_cell.angle_beta   90.00
_cell.angle_gamma   90.00
#
_symmetry.space_group_name_H-M   'P 1'
#
loop_
_entity.id
_entity.type
_entity.pdbx_description
1 polymer ?
#
loop_
_entity_poly.entity_id
_entity_poly.type
_entity_poly.pdbx_seq_one_letter_code
_entity_poly.pdbx_strand_id
1 'polypeptide(L)'
;MTEKEKIHSGNIYFPNGEEILEEQLAYLDLMDEYNRTSRLQFEKRTALLKQLFAEVGEGTYVESPYFGNWGGHHVHLGKNVYINSGLKLVDDTHIYIGDYCMLGPNVVLATAGHPIDPVLREKALQYNLPVRIGRNCWLGAGVIVMPGVTIGENSVIGAGSVVTKDIPANVVAVGNPCRVLRSIGEHDREYYWRDRKIDPALFDGQWESGF
;
A
#
# COMPACT_ATOMS: atom_id res chain seq x y z
N MET A 1 0.34 2.54 29.41
CA MET A 1 0.53 2.68 27.95
C MET A 1 0.37 4.14 27.61
N THR A 2 1.42 4.78 27.12
CA THR A 2 1.40 6.17 26.63
C THR A 2 0.61 6.30 25.34
N GLU A 3 0.27 7.51 24.90
CA GLU A 3 -0.42 7.70 23.61
C GLU A 3 0.44 7.17 22.44
N LYS A 4 1.77 7.38 22.49
CA LYS A 4 2.71 6.86 21.51
C LYS A 4 2.73 5.32 21.47
N GLU A 5 2.70 4.64 22.60
CA GLU A 5 2.63 3.17 22.68
C GLU A 5 1.30 2.61 22.12
N LYS A 6 0.24 3.43 22.11
CA LYS A 6 -1.06 3.02 21.57
C LYS A 6 -1.12 3.05 20.04
N ILE A 7 -0.27 3.82 19.37
CA ILE A 7 -0.29 4.01 17.91
C ILE A 7 -0.39 2.67 17.16
N HIS A 8 0.36 1.64 17.61
CA HIS A 8 0.41 0.33 16.95
C HIS A 8 -0.40 -0.76 17.66
N SER A 9 -1.14 -0.41 18.71
CA SER A 9 -1.81 -1.38 19.58
C SER A 9 -3.24 -1.73 19.16
N GLY A 10 -3.84 -0.97 18.23
CA GLY A 10 -5.26 -1.07 17.89
C GLY A 10 -6.20 -0.36 18.89
N ASN A 11 -5.68 0.13 20.01
CA ASN A 11 -6.46 0.85 20.99
C ASN A 11 -6.76 2.29 20.53
N ILE A 12 -7.84 2.86 21.09
CA ILE A 12 -8.15 4.29 20.90
C ILE A 12 -7.08 5.14 21.61
N TYR A 13 -6.60 6.17 20.92
CA TYR A 13 -5.61 7.10 21.42
C TYR A 13 -5.85 8.52 20.92
N PHE A 14 -5.11 9.49 21.49
CA PHE A 14 -5.10 10.89 21.07
C PHE A 14 -3.90 11.16 20.15
N PRO A 15 -4.11 11.41 18.84
CA PRO A 15 -3.03 11.47 17.85
C PRO A 15 -2.23 12.79 17.87
N ASN A 16 -2.76 13.85 18.49
CA ASN A 16 -2.18 15.20 18.43
C ASN A 16 -1.23 15.50 19.58
N GLY A 17 -0.59 14.48 20.18
CA GLY A 17 0.45 14.66 21.20
C GLY A 17 1.72 15.30 20.59
N GLU A 18 2.37 16.20 21.33
CA GLU A 18 3.55 16.95 20.86
C GLU A 18 4.67 16.02 20.35
N GLU A 19 5.00 14.97 21.10
CA GLU A 19 6.02 13.97 20.71
C GLU A 19 5.68 13.25 19.41
N ILE A 20 4.39 13.01 19.15
CA ILE A 20 3.91 12.35 17.93
C ILE A 20 4.08 13.28 16.74
N LEU A 21 3.69 14.54 16.88
CA LEU A 21 3.76 15.54 15.82
C LEU A 21 5.20 15.89 15.44
N GLU A 22 6.11 16.02 16.42
CA GLU A 22 7.53 16.30 16.16
C GLU A 22 8.18 15.18 15.32
N GLU A 23 7.93 13.92 15.67
CA GLU A 23 8.46 12.78 14.94
C GLU A 23 7.89 12.71 13.52
N GLN A 24 6.57 12.92 13.39
CA GLN A 24 5.87 12.91 12.10
C GLN A 24 6.43 13.96 11.14
N LEU A 25 6.65 15.19 11.61
CA LEU A 25 7.15 16.29 10.77
C LEU A 25 8.51 15.99 10.14
N ALA A 26 9.40 15.28 10.85
CA ALA A 26 10.71 14.90 10.31
C ALA A 26 10.58 13.98 9.07
N TYR A 27 9.65 13.02 9.09
CA TYR A 27 9.40 12.15 7.95
C TYR A 27 8.68 12.86 6.79
N LEU A 28 7.82 13.81 7.08
CA LEU A 28 7.15 14.61 6.05
C LEU A 28 8.16 15.47 5.27
N ASP A 29 9.15 16.06 5.94
CA ASP A 29 10.21 16.83 5.28
C ASP A 29 11.06 15.95 4.35
N LEU A 30 11.43 14.75 4.80
CA LEU A 30 12.12 13.75 3.96
C LEU A 30 11.27 13.31 2.75
N MET A 31 9.96 13.10 2.93
CA MET A 31 9.05 12.76 1.84
C MET A 31 8.98 13.89 0.81
N ASP A 32 8.95 15.13 1.26
CA ASP A 32 8.99 16.30 0.39
C ASP A 32 10.30 16.39 -0.40
N GLU A 33 11.43 16.03 0.22
CA GLU A 33 12.71 15.92 -0.49
C GLU A 33 12.65 14.83 -1.56
N TYR A 34 12.12 13.64 -1.24
CA TYR A 34 11.93 12.57 -2.21
C TYR A 34 11.08 13.01 -3.40
N ASN A 35 9.96 13.64 -3.14
CA ASN A 35 9.03 14.10 -4.18
C ASN A 35 9.61 15.17 -5.12
N ARG A 36 10.63 15.92 -4.66
CA ARG A 36 11.37 16.89 -5.49
C ARG A 36 12.50 16.26 -6.31
N THR A 37 12.81 14.97 -6.14
CA THR A 37 13.87 14.30 -6.91
C THR A 37 13.48 14.10 -8.37
N SER A 38 14.47 14.22 -9.27
CA SER A 38 14.31 13.74 -10.65
C SER A 38 14.29 12.20 -10.71
N ARG A 39 13.51 11.64 -11.63
CA ARG A 39 13.52 10.18 -11.91
C ARG A 39 14.90 9.65 -12.30
N LEU A 40 15.78 10.48 -12.82
CA LEU A 40 17.15 10.09 -13.19
C LEU A 40 18.11 9.98 -11.99
N GLN A 41 17.69 10.40 -10.79
CA GLN A 41 18.50 10.37 -9.56
C GLN A 41 18.28 9.06 -8.80
N PHE A 42 18.48 7.91 -9.44
CA PHE A 42 18.16 6.57 -8.89
C PHE A 42 18.81 6.32 -7.53
N GLU A 43 20.10 6.57 -7.39
CA GLU A 43 20.83 6.34 -6.13
C GLU A 43 20.27 7.20 -4.98
N LYS A 44 20.05 8.51 -5.26
CA LYS A 44 19.47 9.42 -4.27
C LYS A 44 18.06 8.98 -3.87
N ARG A 45 17.22 8.60 -4.83
CA ARG A 45 15.85 8.13 -4.58
C ARG A 45 15.85 6.87 -3.73
N THR A 46 16.69 5.89 -4.08
CA THR A 46 16.83 4.65 -3.30
C THR A 46 17.30 4.91 -1.88
N ALA A 47 18.27 5.82 -1.69
CA ALA A 47 18.74 6.19 -0.37
C ALA A 47 17.66 6.86 0.49
N LEU A 48 16.87 7.75 -0.10
CA LEU A 48 15.75 8.42 0.59
C LEU A 48 14.62 7.43 0.94
N LEU A 49 14.26 6.51 0.03
CA LEU A 49 13.26 5.48 0.33
C LEU A 49 13.66 4.62 1.53
N LYS A 50 14.93 4.24 1.64
CA LYS A 50 15.44 3.47 2.78
C LYS A 50 15.45 4.23 4.11
N GLN A 51 15.40 5.56 4.06
CA GLN A 51 15.27 6.40 5.26
C GLN A 51 13.80 6.62 5.64
N LEU A 52 12.93 6.71 4.63
CA LEU A 52 11.51 6.98 4.79
C LEU A 52 10.72 5.75 5.23
N PHE A 53 10.94 4.62 4.53
CA PHE A 53 10.13 3.42 4.73
C PHE A 53 10.77 2.50 5.78
N ALA A 54 9.95 1.82 6.56
CA ALA A 54 10.42 0.86 7.57
C ALA A 54 11.26 -0.27 6.96
N GLU A 55 10.91 -0.69 5.74
CA GLU A 55 11.61 -1.72 4.98
C GLU A 55 11.44 -1.48 3.49
N VAL A 56 12.51 -1.65 2.70
CA VAL A 56 12.49 -1.57 1.23
C VAL A 56 13.31 -2.71 0.65
N GLY A 57 12.61 -3.68 0.05
CA GLY A 57 13.23 -4.80 -0.64
C GLY A 57 13.96 -4.40 -1.92
N GLU A 58 14.89 -5.24 -2.35
CA GLU A 58 15.65 -5.06 -3.57
C GLU A 58 14.74 -4.99 -4.80
N GLY A 59 15.07 -4.16 -5.79
CA GLY A 59 14.30 -3.99 -7.02
C GLY A 59 12.98 -3.21 -6.85
N THR A 60 12.72 -2.68 -5.65
CA THR A 60 11.49 -1.94 -5.39
C THR A 60 11.60 -0.48 -5.85
N TYR A 61 10.55 -0.01 -6.53
CA TYR A 61 10.48 1.34 -7.06
C TYR A 61 9.15 2.03 -6.74
N VAL A 62 9.23 3.28 -6.28
CA VAL A 62 8.09 4.13 -5.98
C VAL A 62 8.11 5.37 -6.86
N GLU A 63 7.08 5.57 -7.67
CA GLU A 63 6.95 6.80 -8.47
C GLU A 63 6.62 8.00 -7.60
N SER A 64 7.19 9.14 -7.94
CA SER A 64 6.83 10.43 -7.32
C SER A 64 5.80 11.20 -8.16
N PRO A 65 4.96 12.06 -7.55
CA PRO A 65 4.85 12.22 -6.08
C PRO A 65 4.05 11.10 -5.41
N TYR A 66 4.34 10.84 -4.14
CA TYR A 66 3.46 10.11 -3.24
C TYR A 66 3.23 10.95 -1.97
N PHE A 67 2.23 10.59 -1.15
CA PHE A 67 1.87 11.30 0.07
C PHE A 67 1.60 10.31 1.19
N GLY A 68 2.09 10.61 2.38
CA GLY A 68 1.91 9.79 3.57
C GLY A 68 1.77 10.66 4.81
N ASN A 69 0.95 10.23 5.79
CA ASN A 69 0.85 10.92 7.08
C ASN A 69 2.18 10.88 7.84
N TRP A 70 2.92 9.78 7.71
CA TRP A 70 4.24 9.56 8.29
C TRP A 70 5.32 9.38 7.22
N GLY A 71 5.09 9.91 6.01
CA GLY A 71 6.04 9.83 4.92
C GLY A 71 6.40 8.43 4.45
N GLY A 72 5.68 7.38 4.88
CA GLY A 72 5.99 5.98 4.62
C GLY A 72 6.69 5.26 5.78
N HIS A 73 6.95 5.94 6.91
CA HIS A 73 7.75 5.39 8.02
C HIS A 73 7.27 4.03 8.57
N HIS A 74 5.98 3.78 8.53
CA HIS A 74 5.40 2.51 8.99
C HIS A 74 5.11 1.53 7.83
N VAL A 75 5.64 1.76 6.63
CA VAL A 75 5.39 0.91 5.46
C VAL A 75 6.56 -0.03 5.19
N HIS A 76 6.24 -1.31 5.03
CA HIS A 76 7.17 -2.38 4.72
C HIS A 76 6.95 -2.81 3.27
N LEU A 77 7.94 -2.61 2.42
CA LEU A 77 7.93 -3.01 1.02
C LEU A 77 8.80 -4.24 0.81
N GLY A 78 8.22 -5.28 0.25
CA GLY A 78 8.95 -6.47 -0.22
C GLY A 78 9.86 -6.18 -1.40
N LYS A 79 10.36 -7.23 -2.04
CA LYS A 79 11.22 -7.16 -3.24
C LYS A 79 10.40 -6.94 -4.49
N ASN A 80 10.99 -6.22 -5.47
CA ASN A 80 10.39 -6.01 -6.79
C ASN A 80 8.95 -5.48 -6.72
N VAL A 81 8.68 -4.56 -5.80
CA VAL A 81 7.39 -3.86 -5.69
C VAL A 81 7.43 -2.63 -6.59
N TYR A 82 6.44 -2.50 -7.47
CA TYR A 82 6.23 -1.29 -8.27
C TYR A 82 5.04 -0.49 -7.76
N ILE A 83 5.27 0.76 -7.43
CA ILE A 83 4.22 1.69 -7.00
C ILE A 83 4.17 2.87 -7.96
N ASN A 84 3.04 3.04 -8.61
CA ASN A 84 2.80 4.15 -9.54
C ASN A 84 2.52 5.46 -8.79
N SER A 85 2.58 6.59 -9.49
CA SER A 85 2.44 7.94 -8.93
C SER A 85 1.09 8.18 -8.24
N GLY A 86 1.11 9.08 -7.27
CA GLY A 86 -0.09 9.48 -6.54
C GLY A 86 -0.51 8.51 -5.44
N LEU A 87 0.34 7.56 -5.02
CA LEU A 87 0.08 6.76 -3.83
C LEU A 87 -0.24 7.67 -2.64
N LYS A 88 -1.27 7.31 -1.87
CA LYS A 88 -1.64 7.99 -0.62
C LYS A 88 -1.63 6.99 0.52
N LEU A 89 -0.89 7.33 1.56
CA LEU A 89 -0.72 6.50 2.74
C LEU A 89 -1.31 7.23 3.95
N VAL A 90 -2.27 6.61 4.61
CA VAL A 90 -2.64 6.96 5.99
C VAL A 90 -1.90 5.93 6.85
N ASP A 91 -0.59 6.13 6.95
CA ASP A 91 0.38 5.19 7.52
C ASP A 91 0.63 5.45 9.01
N ASP A 92 -0.45 5.67 9.76
CA ASP A 92 -0.39 5.86 11.21
C ASP A 92 -0.01 4.58 11.96
N THR A 93 -0.19 3.40 11.35
CA THR A 93 0.42 2.14 11.77
C THR A 93 0.88 1.34 10.55
N HIS A 94 1.31 0.11 10.76
CA HIS A 94 2.01 -0.70 9.78
C HIS A 94 1.18 -1.04 8.54
N ILE A 95 1.79 -0.84 7.36
CA ILE A 95 1.32 -1.32 6.06
C ILE A 95 2.37 -2.29 5.52
N TYR A 96 1.95 -3.51 5.22
CA TYR A 96 2.84 -4.54 4.66
C TYR A 96 2.45 -4.80 3.21
N ILE A 97 3.40 -4.68 2.29
CA ILE A 97 3.24 -4.97 0.86
C ILE A 97 4.24 -6.05 0.48
N GLY A 98 3.73 -7.22 0.12
CA GLY A 98 4.54 -8.38 -0.24
C GLY A 98 5.32 -8.21 -1.54
N ASP A 99 6.24 -9.13 -1.80
CA ASP A 99 7.08 -9.14 -3.00
C ASP A 99 6.25 -9.12 -4.29
N TYR A 100 6.79 -8.51 -5.34
CA TYR A 100 6.23 -8.49 -6.70
C TYR A 100 4.84 -7.84 -6.82
N CYS A 101 4.43 -7.04 -5.84
CA CYS A 101 3.19 -6.29 -5.92
C CYS A 101 3.29 -5.13 -6.91
N MET A 102 2.20 -4.88 -7.63
CA MET A 102 2.06 -3.73 -8.51
C MET A 102 0.87 -2.88 -8.07
N LEU A 103 1.13 -1.61 -7.73
CA LEU A 103 0.10 -0.65 -7.36
C LEU A 103 -0.06 0.38 -8.46
N GLY A 104 -1.26 0.48 -9.01
CA GLY A 104 -1.63 1.50 -10.00
C GLY A 104 -1.63 2.91 -9.44
N PRO A 105 -1.83 3.94 -10.29
CA PRO A 105 -1.82 5.32 -9.85
C PRO A 105 -2.98 5.62 -8.89
N ASN A 106 -2.74 6.55 -7.97
CA ASN A 106 -3.73 7.04 -7.00
C ASN A 106 -4.31 5.95 -6.07
N VAL A 107 -3.58 4.89 -5.79
CA VAL A 107 -3.96 3.92 -4.76
C VAL A 107 -3.92 4.59 -3.38
N VAL A 108 -4.88 4.26 -2.51
CA VAL A 108 -4.96 4.73 -1.13
C VAL A 108 -4.89 3.53 -0.19
N LEU A 109 -3.95 3.54 0.74
CA LEU A 109 -3.84 2.55 1.81
C LEU A 109 -4.03 3.25 3.14
N ALA A 110 -5.10 2.92 3.86
CA ALA A 110 -5.46 3.59 5.11
C ALA A 110 -5.41 2.62 6.28
N THR A 111 -4.66 2.99 7.32
CA THR A 111 -4.61 2.23 8.58
C THR A 111 -5.38 2.88 9.71
N ALA A 112 -5.65 4.20 9.62
CA ALA A 112 -6.32 4.95 10.66
C ALA A 112 -7.83 5.05 10.48
N GLY A 113 -8.54 5.05 11.59
CA GLY A 113 -9.97 5.30 11.68
C GLY A 113 -10.33 6.09 12.94
N HIS A 114 -11.48 6.73 12.90
CA HIS A 114 -12.05 7.45 14.05
C HIS A 114 -13.28 6.73 14.59
N PRO A 115 -13.56 6.80 15.90
CA PRO A 115 -14.79 6.28 16.48
C PRO A 115 -16.03 6.82 15.76
N ILE A 116 -17.01 5.96 15.52
CA ILE A 116 -18.29 6.35 14.92
C ILE A 116 -19.09 7.24 15.89
N ASP A 117 -18.95 7.00 17.21
CA ASP A 117 -19.59 7.81 18.23
C ASP A 117 -19.16 9.29 18.10
N PRO A 118 -20.10 10.24 17.98
CA PRO A 118 -19.79 11.64 17.74
C PRO A 118 -19.05 12.29 18.92
N VAL A 119 -19.36 11.92 20.18
CA VAL A 119 -18.71 12.49 21.36
C VAL A 119 -17.23 12.13 21.42
N LEU A 120 -16.88 10.90 21.03
CA LEU A 120 -15.48 10.46 20.95
C LEU A 120 -14.76 11.10 19.76
N ARG A 121 -15.46 11.25 18.63
CA ARG A 121 -14.89 11.85 17.42
C ARG A 121 -14.63 13.35 17.58
N GLU A 122 -15.47 14.09 18.29
CA GLU A 122 -15.23 15.50 18.64
C GLU A 122 -13.92 15.72 19.42
N LYS A 123 -13.45 14.69 20.14
CA LYS A 123 -12.17 14.68 20.84
C LYS A 123 -10.99 14.33 19.94
N ALA A 124 -11.21 14.19 18.64
CA ALA A 124 -10.21 13.75 17.65
C ALA A 124 -9.56 12.39 17.95
N LEU A 125 -10.23 11.52 18.74
CA LEU A 125 -9.71 10.20 19.06
C LEU A 125 -9.61 9.33 17.81
N GLN A 126 -8.57 8.50 17.75
CA GLN A 126 -8.20 7.67 16.63
C GLN A 126 -7.88 6.25 17.08
N TYR A 127 -7.99 5.29 16.18
CA TYR A 127 -7.46 3.93 16.33
C TYR A 127 -6.82 3.51 15.00
N ASN A 128 -5.82 2.63 15.05
CA ASN A 128 -5.11 2.20 13.87
C ASN A 128 -5.14 0.68 13.75
N LEU A 129 -5.41 0.18 12.55
CA LEU A 129 -5.40 -1.24 12.24
C LEU A 129 -4.51 -1.49 11.01
N PRO A 130 -3.55 -2.42 11.09
CA PRO A 130 -2.58 -2.62 10.01
C PRO A 130 -3.26 -3.13 8.72
N VAL A 131 -2.73 -2.69 7.58
CA VAL A 131 -3.10 -3.20 6.26
C VAL A 131 -2.05 -4.19 5.78
N ARG A 132 -2.48 -5.30 5.17
CA ARG A 132 -1.61 -6.33 4.63
C ARG A 132 -1.97 -6.67 3.19
N ILE A 133 -0.99 -6.57 2.30
CA ILE A 133 -1.12 -6.96 0.90
C ILE A 133 -0.16 -8.12 0.66
N GLY A 134 -0.69 -9.29 0.34
CA GLY A 134 0.08 -10.49 0.08
C GLY A 134 0.98 -10.35 -1.15
N ARG A 135 1.87 -11.33 -1.33
CA ARG A 135 2.80 -11.39 -2.45
C ARG A 135 2.05 -11.35 -3.80
N ASN A 136 2.67 -10.70 -4.81
CA ASN A 136 2.23 -10.73 -6.21
C ASN A 136 0.78 -10.25 -6.43
N CYS A 137 0.34 -9.25 -5.65
CA CYS A 137 -0.96 -8.62 -5.86
C CYS A 137 -0.87 -7.48 -6.87
N TRP A 138 -1.92 -7.32 -7.66
CA TRP A 138 -2.08 -6.16 -8.52
C TRP A 138 -3.30 -5.33 -8.09
N LEU A 139 -3.05 -4.10 -7.64
CA LEU A 139 -4.09 -3.13 -7.31
C LEU A 139 -4.23 -2.14 -8.47
N GLY A 140 -5.39 -2.09 -9.09
CA GLY A 140 -5.69 -1.16 -10.18
C GLY A 140 -5.71 0.31 -9.71
N ALA A 141 -5.75 1.22 -10.68
CA ALA A 141 -5.78 2.66 -10.42
C ALA A 141 -6.92 3.05 -9.47
N GLY A 142 -6.64 3.92 -8.49
CA GLY A 142 -7.63 4.48 -7.58
C GLY A 142 -8.25 3.46 -6.60
N VAL A 143 -7.64 2.31 -6.38
CA VAL A 143 -8.06 1.36 -5.34
C VAL A 143 -7.86 1.98 -3.97
N ILE A 144 -8.86 1.82 -3.09
CA ILE A 144 -8.81 2.26 -1.69
C ILE A 144 -8.89 1.02 -0.79
N VAL A 145 -7.90 0.86 0.10
CA VAL A 145 -7.87 -0.23 1.09
C VAL A 145 -8.12 0.36 2.47
N MET A 146 -9.13 -0.15 3.17
CA MET A 146 -9.56 0.35 4.47
C MET A 146 -8.77 -0.26 5.64
N PRO A 147 -8.79 0.36 6.83
CA PRO A 147 -8.05 -0.12 8.00
C PRO A 147 -8.35 -1.59 8.34
N GLY A 148 -7.31 -2.33 8.69
CA GLY A 148 -7.40 -3.72 9.14
C GLY A 148 -7.57 -4.77 8.04
N VAL A 149 -7.62 -4.35 6.77
CA VAL A 149 -7.85 -5.26 5.63
C VAL A 149 -6.59 -6.05 5.28
N THR A 150 -6.79 -7.33 5.01
CA THR A 150 -5.80 -8.23 4.41
C THR A 150 -6.23 -8.62 2.99
N ILE A 151 -5.35 -8.42 2.00
CA ILE A 151 -5.50 -8.93 0.62
C ILE A 151 -4.57 -10.13 0.47
N GLY A 152 -5.15 -11.30 0.18
CA GLY A 152 -4.40 -12.54 -0.03
C GLY A 152 -3.54 -12.49 -1.30
N GLU A 153 -2.47 -13.28 -1.30
CA GLU A 153 -1.49 -13.32 -2.38
C GLU A 153 -2.08 -13.62 -3.77
N ASN A 154 -1.38 -13.21 -4.82
CA ASN A 154 -1.74 -13.39 -6.23
C ASN A 154 -3.11 -12.78 -6.62
N SER A 155 -3.69 -11.91 -5.80
CA SER A 155 -5.02 -11.36 -6.08
C SER A 155 -4.95 -10.07 -6.90
N VAL A 156 -5.96 -9.86 -7.72
CA VAL A 156 -6.12 -8.67 -8.56
C VAL A 156 -7.31 -7.87 -8.04
N ILE A 157 -7.07 -6.59 -7.71
CA ILE A 157 -8.13 -5.66 -7.31
C ILE A 157 -8.39 -4.68 -8.45
N GLY A 158 -9.59 -4.73 -9.02
CA GLY A 158 -9.95 -3.88 -10.15
C GLY A 158 -9.97 -2.39 -9.78
N ALA A 159 -9.65 -1.54 -10.77
CA ALA A 159 -9.55 -0.10 -10.60
C ALA A 159 -10.82 0.52 -9.96
N GLY A 160 -10.64 1.54 -9.11
CA GLY A 160 -11.71 2.24 -8.41
C GLY A 160 -12.42 1.43 -7.32
N SER A 161 -11.92 0.26 -6.96
CA SER A 161 -12.51 -0.56 -5.90
C SER A 161 -12.24 0.00 -4.51
N VAL A 162 -13.20 -0.17 -3.58
CA VAL A 162 -13.07 0.15 -2.16
C VAL A 162 -13.11 -1.14 -1.34
N VAL A 163 -11.94 -1.56 -0.86
CA VAL A 163 -11.75 -2.82 -0.15
C VAL A 163 -12.03 -2.60 1.34
N THR A 164 -13.19 -3.08 1.80
CA THR A 164 -13.69 -2.88 3.17
C THR A 164 -13.65 -4.16 4.03
N LYS A 165 -13.25 -5.28 3.44
CA LYS A 165 -13.14 -6.59 4.08
C LYS A 165 -11.99 -7.36 3.44
N ASP A 166 -11.48 -8.37 4.15
CA ASP A 166 -10.43 -9.23 3.65
C ASP A 166 -10.80 -9.88 2.31
N ILE A 167 -9.81 -9.96 1.44
CA ILE A 167 -9.89 -10.62 0.13
C ILE A 167 -9.04 -11.90 0.18
N PRO A 168 -9.59 -13.05 -0.18
CA PRO A 168 -8.82 -14.29 -0.23
C PRO A 168 -7.72 -14.26 -1.30
N ALA A 169 -6.78 -15.19 -1.24
CA ALA A 169 -5.74 -15.35 -2.26
C ALA A 169 -6.30 -15.86 -3.59
N ASN A 170 -5.57 -15.60 -4.70
CA ASN A 170 -5.81 -16.12 -6.03
C ASN A 170 -7.20 -15.76 -6.61
N VAL A 171 -7.64 -14.52 -6.39
CA VAL A 171 -8.94 -14.05 -6.90
C VAL A 171 -8.80 -12.73 -7.66
N VAL A 172 -9.81 -12.46 -8.49
CA VAL A 172 -10.11 -11.12 -9.00
C VAL A 172 -11.27 -10.57 -8.19
N ALA A 173 -11.09 -9.38 -7.59
CA ALA A 173 -12.11 -8.69 -6.81
C ALA A 173 -12.30 -7.26 -7.32
N VAL A 174 -13.54 -6.76 -7.32
CA VAL A 174 -13.89 -5.46 -7.90
C VAL A 174 -15.03 -4.77 -7.16
N GLY A 175 -15.14 -3.47 -7.35
CA GLY A 175 -16.32 -2.69 -7.00
C GLY A 175 -16.24 -1.90 -5.69
N ASN A 176 -17.31 -1.19 -5.38
CA ASN A 176 -17.51 -0.42 -4.16
C ASN A 176 -18.90 -0.77 -3.55
N PRO A 177 -18.93 -1.49 -2.42
CA PRO A 177 -17.79 -2.14 -1.76
C PRO A 177 -17.21 -3.29 -2.61
N CYS A 178 -15.88 -3.51 -2.50
CA CYS A 178 -15.18 -4.55 -3.26
C CYS A 178 -15.66 -5.95 -2.89
N ARG A 179 -15.87 -6.81 -3.90
CA ARG A 179 -16.30 -8.20 -3.75
C ARG A 179 -15.51 -9.10 -4.70
N VAL A 180 -15.28 -10.33 -4.28
CA VAL A 180 -14.71 -11.35 -5.16
C VAL A 180 -15.64 -11.54 -6.37
N LEU A 181 -15.07 -11.34 -7.55
CA LEU A 181 -15.76 -11.54 -8.83
C LEU A 181 -15.59 -12.99 -9.29
N ARG A 182 -14.36 -13.53 -9.21
CA ARG A 182 -14.03 -14.90 -9.62
C ARG A 182 -12.64 -15.32 -9.08
N SER A 183 -12.39 -16.59 -9.09
CA SER A 183 -11.03 -17.12 -8.90
C SER A 183 -10.17 -16.90 -10.14
N ILE A 184 -8.86 -16.80 -9.95
CA ILE A 184 -7.87 -16.88 -11.03
C ILE A 184 -7.69 -18.35 -11.39
N GLY A 185 -7.69 -18.68 -12.69
CA GLY A 185 -7.69 -20.06 -13.17
C GLY A 185 -6.97 -20.26 -14.50
N GLU A 186 -7.20 -21.43 -15.14
CA GLU A 186 -6.55 -21.81 -16.39
C GLU A 186 -6.79 -20.81 -17.52
N HIS A 187 -7.96 -20.23 -17.61
CA HIS A 187 -8.26 -19.20 -18.62
C HIS A 187 -7.26 -18.03 -18.53
N ASP A 188 -6.86 -17.62 -17.34
CA ASP A 188 -5.91 -16.52 -17.12
C ASP A 188 -4.46 -16.90 -17.50
N ARG A 189 -4.16 -18.18 -17.65
CA ARG A 189 -2.88 -18.70 -18.21
C ARG A 189 -2.88 -18.78 -19.73
N GLU A 190 -4.06 -18.82 -20.35
CA GLU A 190 -4.18 -18.90 -21.81
C GLU A 190 -4.42 -17.53 -22.43
N TYR A 191 -5.11 -16.62 -21.74
CA TYR A 191 -5.53 -15.33 -22.29
C TYR A 191 -5.16 -14.20 -21.35
N TYR A 192 -4.41 -13.20 -21.85
CA TYR A 192 -4.09 -12.00 -21.08
C TYR A 192 -5.18 -10.91 -21.17
N TRP A 193 -6.03 -10.94 -22.19
CA TRP A 193 -7.12 -10.01 -22.39
C TRP A 193 -8.14 -10.54 -23.40
N ARG A 194 -9.39 -10.75 -23.00
CA ARG A 194 -10.46 -11.27 -23.85
C ARG A 194 -10.04 -12.53 -24.62
N ASP A 195 -9.97 -12.44 -25.97
CA ASP A 195 -9.56 -13.49 -26.90
C ASP A 195 -8.05 -13.47 -27.28
N ARG A 196 -7.28 -12.60 -26.63
CA ARG A 196 -5.83 -12.46 -26.89
C ARG A 196 -5.06 -13.51 -26.10
N LYS A 197 -4.50 -14.48 -26.83
CA LYS A 197 -3.72 -15.56 -26.21
C LYS A 197 -2.34 -15.09 -25.75
N ILE A 198 -1.90 -15.68 -24.65
CA ILE A 198 -0.52 -15.59 -24.17
C ILE A 198 0.34 -16.51 -25.05
N ASP A 199 1.50 -16.02 -25.47
CA ASP A 199 2.50 -16.86 -26.10
C ASP A 199 3.09 -17.82 -25.04
N PRO A 200 2.99 -19.16 -25.21
CA PRO A 200 3.52 -20.11 -24.24
C PRO A 200 5.02 -19.94 -23.96
N ALA A 201 5.80 -19.44 -24.92
CA ALA A 201 7.23 -19.17 -24.74
C ALA A 201 7.52 -18.15 -23.61
N LEU A 202 6.54 -17.33 -23.23
CA LEU A 202 6.67 -16.40 -22.10
C LEU A 202 6.77 -17.09 -20.73
N PHE A 203 6.28 -18.33 -20.61
CA PHE A 203 6.40 -19.10 -19.36
C PHE A 203 7.76 -19.80 -19.23
N ASP A 204 8.44 -20.07 -20.34
CA ASP A 204 9.73 -20.76 -20.38
C ASP A 204 10.91 -19.77 -20.46
N GLY A 205 10.64 -18.50 -20.74
CA GLY A 205 11.63 -17.44 -20.88
C GLY A 205 12.25 -17.07 -19.54
N GLN A 206 13.56 -16.87 -19.50
CA GLN A 206 14.26 -16.24 -18.37
C GLN A 206 14.02 -14.73 -18.46
N TRP A 207 12.93 -14.27 -17.89
CA TRP A 207 12.68 -12.85 -17.68
C TRP A 207 13.29 -12.45 -16.33
N GLU A 208 14.27 -11.55 -16.37
CA GLU A 208 14.74 -10.93 -15.15
C GLU A 208 13.58 -10.10 -14.56
N SER A 209 13.10 -10.50 -13.39
CA SER A 209 12.12 -9.73 -12.67
C SER A 209 12.80 -8.50 -12.08
N GLY A 210 12.48 -7.33 -12.60
CA GLY A 210 13.02 -6.09 -12.05
C GLY A 210 12.38 -4.87 -12.72
N PHE A 211 12.14 -3.83 -11.95
CA PHE A 211 11.79 -2.49 -12.39
C PHE A 211 13.01 -1.58 -12.30
#